data_27e63be8b72ffdc2292d6d9943a31fb4
#
_entry.id   27e63be8b72ffdc2292d6d9943a31fb4
#
_cell.length_a   1.000
_cell.length_b   1.000
_cell.length_c   1.000
_cell.angle_alpha   90.00
_cell.angle_beta   90.00
_cell.angle_gamma   90.00
#
_symmetry.space_group_name_H-M   'P 1'
#
loop_
_entity.id
_entity.type
_entity.pdbx_description
1 polymer ?
#
loop_
_entity_poly.entity_id
_entity_poly.type
_entity_poly.pdbx_seq_one_letter_code
_entity_poly.pdbx_strand_id
1 'polypeptide(L)'
;WEMKDFCIIGSGISGATIANALRKKYSLDVYDKARGVGGRSSNKKLNMKESFDHGVQYISPKSIEFKKFIKDLIRKKIVKKWEGKHLFLNKDKKEDKKHIKIIGKNGNNAISKYLLKNINCNFNSEVIKIFNKNNVWEISFLDGSKKFYKSLILTCPFPQLKKLSKKYIKHSFINKKIKMDANITVMMAIKKGKQNVSSYFFNDKILGWAGNENSKMRFNSKNDLWTLQSTYLWANKKINKNQKNKELNTKTIIEQFFKLTGIKKTKVLFSLNHGWKYSSN
;
A
#
# COMPACT_ATOMS: atom_id res chain seq x y z
N TRP A 1 -14.67 31.64 12.31
CA TRP A 1 -14.03 30.39 11.78
C TRP A 1 -12.52 30.50 11.94
N GLU A 2 -11.98 29.80 12.93
CA GLU A 2 -10.53 29.78 13.13
C GLU A 2 -9.91 28.86 12.07
N MET A 3 -8.95 29.42 11.30
CA MET A 3 -8.23 28.69 10.28
C MET A 3 -7.31 27.65 10.92
N LYS A 4 -7.45 26.37 10.55
CA LYS A 4 -6.61 25.30 11.09
C LYS A 4 -5.14 25.46 10.73
N ASP A 5 -4.27 24.89 11.59
CA ASP A 5 -2.83 25.04 11.46
C ASP A 5 -2.28 24.24 10.28
N PHE A 6 -2.69 22.96 10.10
CA PHE A 6 -2.13 22.07 9.10
C PHE A 6 -3.16 21.40 8.21
N CYS A 7 -2.88 21.38 6.90
CA CYS A 7 -3.43 20.46 5.94
C CYS A 7 -2.38 19.39 5.62
N ILE A 8 -2.72 18.12 5.78
CA ILE A 8 -1.87 16.98 5.43
C ILE A 8 -2.49 16.26 4.25
N ILE A 9 -1.76 16.15 3.13
CA ILE A 9 -2.21 15.44 1.93
C ILE A 9 -1.56 14.07 1.87
N GLY A 10 -2.39 13.03 2.01
CA GLY A 10 -2.02 11.62 2.07
C GLY A 10 -2.26 10.99 3.45
N SER A 11 -3.02 9.89 3.47
CA SER A 11 -3.34 9.10 4.68
C SER A 11 -2.53 7.78 4.75
N GLY A 12 -1.44 7.71 3.99
CA GLY A 12 -0.44 6.64 4.09
C GLY A 12 0.36 6.73 5.39
N ILE A 13 1.34 5.83 5.56
CA ILE A 13 2.12 5.74 6.81
C ILE A 13 2.82 7.08 7.15
N SER A 14 3.35 7.80 6.16
CA SER A 14 4.04 9.08 6.37
C SER A 14 3.07 10.15 6.89
N GLY A 15 1.94 10.35 6.21
CA GLY A 15 0.93 11.33 6.64
C GLY A 15 0.33 10.98 7.99
N ALA A 16 0.05 9.70 8.23
CA ALA A 16 -0.45 9.22 9.52
C ALA A 16 0.53 9.47 10.67
N THR A 17 1.83 9.25 10.43
CA THR A 17 2.87 9.46 11.44
C THR A 17 2.99 10.94 11.79
N ILE A 18 3.03 11.82 10.79
CA ILE A 18 3.13 13.27 10.98
C ILE A 18 1.86 13.80 11.68
N ALA A 19 0.68 13.40 11.20
CA ALA A 19 -0.59 13.80 11.81
C ALA A 19 -0.65 13.41 13.29
N ASN A 20 -0.27 12.17 13.62
CA ASN A 20 -0.22 11.71 15.01
C ASN A 20 0.76 12.50 15.88
N ALA A 21 1.90 12.92 15.34
CA ALA A 21 2.89 13.72 16.07
C ALA A 21 2.38 15.15 16.34
N LEU A 22 1.70 15.76 15.37
CA LEU A 22 1.24 17.15 15.45
C LEU A 22 -0.06 17.34 16.25
N ARG A 23 -0.95 16.36 16.26
CA ARG A 23 -2.33 16.47 16.78
C ARG A 23 -2.47 16.95 18.22
N LYS A 24 -1.43 16.80 19.04
CA LYS A 24 -1.45 17.23 20.45
C LYS A 24 -1.28 18.74 20.63
N LYS A 25 -0.72 19.43 19.64
CA LYS A 25 -0.37 20.85 19.74
C LYS A 25 -1.05 21.70 18.66
N TYR A 26 -1.53 21.10 17.58
CA TYR A 26 -2.01 21.80 16.41
C TYR A 26 -3.35 21.24 15.92
N SER A 27 -4.15 22.13 15.37
CA SER A 27 -5.36 21.78 14.65
C SER A 27 -5.00 21.33 13.22
N LEU A 28 -5.55 20.21 12.76
CA LEU A 28 -5.19 19.68 11.44
C LEU A 28 -6.32 18.86 10.81
N ASP A 29 -6.25 18.75 9.48
CA ASP A 29 -7.04 17.83 8.68
C ASP A 29 -6.14 17.00 7.78
N VAL A 30 -6.55 15.76 7.53
CA VAL A 30 -5.90 14.86 6.56
C VAL A 30 -6.83 14.66 5.38
N TYR A 31 -6.31 14.79 4.16
CA TYR A 31 -7.04 14.56 2.91
C TYR A 31 -6.38 13.44 2.12
N ASP A 32 -7.19 12.56 1.57
CA ASP A 32 -6.72 11.52 0.66
C ASP A 32 -7.70 11.31 -0.49
N LYS A 33 -7.18 11.15 -1.70
CA LYS A 33 -7.99 10.81 -2.88
C LYS A 33 -8.55 9.40 -2.85
N ALA A 34 -7.95 8.51 -2.05
CA ALA A 34 -8.41 7.14 -1.88
C ALA A 34 -9.69 7.08 -1.03
N ARG A 35 -10.39 5.94 -1.11
CA ARG A 35 -11.61 5.67 -0.33
C ARG A 35 -11.33 5.34 1.14
N GLY A 36 -10.07 5.22 1.53
CA GLY A 36 -9.71 4.84 2.89
C GLY A 36 -8.22 4.93 3.17
N VAL A 37 -7.89 4.74 4.43
CA VAL A 37 -6.56 4.88 5.01
C VAL A 37 -5.59 3.80 4.50
N GLY A 38 -4.32 4.20 4.34
CA GLY A 38 -3.21 3.26 4.18
C GLY A 38 -2.29 3.54 3.01
N GLY A 39 -2.73 4.26 1.98
CA GLY A 39 -1.90 4.47 0.79
C GLY A 39 -1.34 3.16 0.25
N ARG A 40 -0.02 3.02 0.14
CA ARG A 40 0.65 1.80 -0.34
C ARG A 40 0.57 0.60 0.63
N SER A 41 0.08 0.77 1.85
CA SER A 41 -0.24 -0.32 2.78
C SER A 41 -1.74 -0.65 2.82
N SER A 42 -2.49 -0.28 1.80
CA SER A 42 -3.94 -0.49 1.73
C SER A 42 -4.33 -1.96 1.76
N ASN A 43 -5.48 -2.22 2.37
CA ASN A 43 -6.14 -3.52 2.41
C ASN A 43 -7.46 -3.43 1.63
N LYS A 44 -7.74 -4.39 0.76
CA LYS A 44 -8.95 -4.48 -0.05
C LYS A 44 -9.87 -5.55 0.49
N LYS A 45 -11.05 -5.17 0.96
CA LYS A 45 -12.08 -6.14 1.35
C LYS A 45 -12.67 -6.82 0.13
N LEU A 46 -12.80 -8.13 0.20
CA LEU A 46 -13.57 -8.93 -0.75
C LEU A 46 -15.03 -9.00 -0.30
N ASN A 47 -15.25 -9.20 0.99
CA ASN A 47 -16.55 -9.20 1.65
C ASN A 47 -16.40 -8.71 3.12
N MET A 48 -17.37 -8.96 3.98
CA MET A 48 -17.34 -8.53 5.39
C MET A 48 -16.18 -9.15 6.20
N LYS A 49 -15.73 -10.35 5.84
CA LYS A 49 -14.73 -11.13 6.59
C LYS A 49 -13.39 -11.18 5.85
N GLU A 50 -13.39 -11.43 4.56
CA GLU A 50 -12.23 -11.72 3.73
C GLU A 50 -11.63 -10.45 3.13
N SER A 51 -10.31 -10.39 3.07
CA SER A 51 -9.61 -9.23 2.50
C SER A 51 -8.22 -9.59 1.98
N PHE A 52 -7.70 -8.71 1.14
CA PHE A 52 -6.35 -8.80 0.56
C PHE A 52 -5.51 -7.58 0.95
N ASP A 53 -4.27 -7.81 1.34
CA ASP A 53 -3.26 -6.74 1.32
C ASP A 53 -2.73 -6.63 -0.10
N HIS A 54 -3.16 -5.62 -0.84
CA HIS A 54 -2.80 -5.50 -2.26
C HIS A 54 -1.62 -4.55 -2.53
N GLY A 55 -1.08 -3.92 -1.49
CA GLY A 55 0.14 -3.12 -1.52
C GLY A 55 1.27 -3.81 -0.77
N VAL A 56 1.76 -3.18 0.31
CA VAL A 56 2.77 -3.77 1.21
C VAL A 56 2.26 -5.07 1.82
N GLN A 57 3.07 -6.11 1.73
CA GLN A 57 2.67 -7.45 2.17
C GLN A 57 3.05 -7.74 3.61
N TYR A 58 4.18 -7.22 4.04
CA TYR A 58 4.68 -7.31 5.41
C TYR A 58 5.72 -6.22 5.67
N ILE A 59 6.08 -6.06 6.93
CA ILE A 59 7.09 -5.12 7.41
C ILE A 59 8.22 -5.91 8.03
N SER A 60 9.47 -5.58 7.67
CA SER A 60 10.67 -6.09 8.31
C SER A 60 11.43 -4.93 8.95
N PRO A 61 11.26 -4.66 10.25
CA PRO A 61 11.88 -3.53 10.91
C PRO A 61 13.39 -3.73 11.03
N LYS A 62 14.17 -2.75 10.56
CA LYS A 62 15.65 -2.81 10.56
C LYS A 62 16.26 -1.92 11.64
N SER A 63 15.87 -0.62 11.71
CA SER A 63 16.44 0.30 12.70
C SER A 63 15.96 -0.01 14.12
N ILE A 64 16.73 0.42 15.11
CA ILE A 64 16.42 0.22 16.53
C ILE A 64 15.12 0.94 16.90
N GLU A 65 14.94 2.16 16.45
CA GLU A 65 13.75 2.99 16.70
C GLU A 65 12.51 2.35 16.12
N PHE A 66 12.61 1.86 14.89
CA PHE A 66 11.49 1.21 14.22
C PHE A 66 11.14 -0.15 14.86
N LYS A 67 12.15 -0.92 15.31
CA LYS A 67 11.93 -2.14 16.10
C LYS A 67 11.20 -1.83 17.42
N LYS A 68 11.58 -0.76 18.11
CA LYS A 68 10.91 -0.28 19.34
C LYS A 68 9.45 0.06 19.08
N PHE A 69 9.18 0.84 18.02
CA PHE A 69 7.84 1.20 17.59
C PHE A 69 6.98 -0.03 17.27
N ILE A 70 7.50 -0.97 16.48
CA ILE A 70 6.80 -2.21 16.14
C ILE A 70 6.52 -3.07 17.38
N LYS A 71 7.46 -3.16 18.34
CA LYS A 71 7.27 -3.86 19.62
C LYS A 71 6.10 -3.28 20.41
N ASP A 72 5.98 -1.96 20.47
CA ASP A 72 4.84 -1.27 21.09
C ASP A 72 3.52 -1.59 20.37
N LEU A 73 3.50 -1.59 19.06
CA LEU A 73 2.31 -1.94 18.26
C LEU A 73 1.90 -3.42 18.42
N ILE A 74 2.85 -4.34 18.62
CA ILE A 74 2.56 -5.75 18.94
C ILE A 74 1.87 -5.82 20.31
N ARG A 75 2.41 -5.14 21.33
CA ARG A 75 1.83 -5.07 22.68
C ARG A 75 0.40 -4.53 22.63
N LYS A 76 0.15 -3.52 21.82
CA LYS A 76 -1.19 -2.92 21.59
C LYS A 76 -2.08 -3.75 20.68
N LYS A 77 -1.62 -4.90 20.19
CA LYS A 77 -2.35 -5.80 19.28
C LYS A 77 -2.79 -5.14 17.96
N ILE A 78 -2.04 -4.15 17.50
CA ILE A 78 -2.25 -3.48 16.20
C ILE A 78 -1.62 -4.29 15.07
N VAL A 79 -0.43 -4.86 15.33
CA VAL A 79 0.30 -5.72 14.41
C VAL A 79 0.65 -7.05 15.09
N LYS A 80 1.02 -8.03 14.29
CA LYS A 80 1.49 -9.36 14.75
C LYS A 80 2.57 -9.91 13.83
N LYS A 81 3.30 -10.93 14.28
CA LYS A 81 4.17 -11.70 13.40
C LYS A 81 3.35 -12.48 12.39
N TRP A 82 3.86 -12.61 11.18
CA TRP A 82 3.34 -13.51 10.17
C TRP A 82 4.18 -14.78 10.19
N GLU A 83 3.68 -15.74 10.93
CA GLU A 83 4.28 -17.07 11.04
C GLU A 83 3.95 -17.88 9.78
N GLY A 84 4.72 -18.94 9.56
CA GLY A 84 4.50 -19.89 8.48
C GLY A 84 5.66 -20.01 7.51
N LYS A 85 5.47 -20.78 6.46
CA LYS A 85 6.51 -21.17 5.53
C LYS A 85 6.61 -20.13 4.39
N HIS A 86 7.74 -19.45 4.30
CA HIS A 86 8.06 -18.47 3.26
C HIS A 86 9.17 -19.01 2.37
N LEU A 87 8.94 -19.16 1.08
CA LEU A 87 9.86 -19.86 0.18
C LEU A 87 10.43 -18.93 -0.88
N PHE A 88 11.73 -19.05 -1.13
CA PHE A 88 12.35 -18.56 -2.35
C PHE A 88 12.30 -19.68 -3.39
N LEU A 89 11.58 -19.48 -4.48
CA LEU A 89 11.54 -20.39 -5.62
C LEU A 89 12.59 -19.95 -6.64
N ASN A 90 13.82 -20.26 -6.36
CA ASN A 90 14.93 -20.34 -7.29
C ASN A 90 15.27 -21.83 -7.49
N LYS A 91 16.40 -22.15 -8.11
CA LYS A 91 16.82 -23.55 -8.39
C LYS A 91 16.74 -24.47 -7.16
N ASP A 92 16.90 -23.94 -5.92
CA ASP A 92 17.10 -24.74 -4.70
C ASP A 92 15.98 -24.61 -3.65
N LYS A 93 14.79 -24.16 -3.98
CA LYS A 93 13.64 -24.01 -3.04
C LYS A 93 14.05 -23.72 -1.58
N LYS A 94 14.54 -22.53 -1.31
CA LYS A 94 15.05 -22.15 0.01
C LYS A 94 13.98 -21.48 0.87
N GLU A 95 13.89 -21.88 2.16
CA GLU A 95 13.01 -21.24 3.12
C GLU A 95 13.64 -19.98 3.71
N ASP A 96 12.88 -18.88 3.77
CA ASP A 96 13.28 -17.64 4.44
C ASP A 96 12.99 -17.72 5.95
N LYS A 97 13.94 -18.29 6.68
CA LYS A 97 13.91 -18.34 8.16
C LYS A 97 14.52 -17.09 8.83
N LYS A 98 15.22 -16.26 8.06
CA LYS A 98 16.05 -15.18 8.59
C LYS A 98 15.26 -13.90 8.86
N HIS A 99 14.24 -13.60 8.08
CA HIS A 99 13.57 -12.31 8.14
C HIS A 99 12.23 -12.39 8.87
N ILE A 100 12.14 -11.66 9.99
CA ILE A 100 10.87 -11.49 10.71
C ILE A 100 9.92 -10.68 9.82
N LYS A 101 8.72 -11.22 9.62
CA LYS A 101 7.65 -10.56 8.88
C LYS A 101 6.56 -10.13 9.84
N ILE A 102 6.27 -8.83 9.85
CA ILE A 102 5.22 -8.23 10.68
C ILE A 102 4.07 -7.80 9.77
N ILE A 103 2.85 -8.09 10.18
CA ILE A 103 1.63 -7.73 9.47
C ILE A 103 0.64 -7.03 10.38
N GLY A 104 -0.19 -6.18 9.83
CA GLY A 104 -1.32 -5.60 10.55
C GLY A 104 -2.32 -6.69 10.97
N LYS A 105 -2.87 -6.59 12.17
CA LYS A 105 -3.81 -7.61 12.70
C LYS A 105 -5.05 -7.79 11.81
N ASN A 106 -5.62 -6.68 11.32
CA ASN A 106 -6.85 -6.66 10.52
C ASN A 106 -6.61 -6.13 9.08
N GLY A 107 -5.36 -6.15 8.60
CA GLY A 107 -4.92 -5.58 7.33
C GLY A 107 -3.69 -4.71 7.53
N ASN A 108 -2.84 -4.58 6.51
CA ASN A 108 -1.58 -3.85 6.66
C ASN A 108 -1.76 -2.33 6.79
N ASN A 109 -2.96 -1.80 6.55
CA ASN A 109 -3.31 -0.42 6.87
C ASN A 109 -3.61 -0.18 8.37
N ALA A 110 -3.50 -1.20 9.23
CA ALA A 110 -3.78 -1.09 10.66
C ALA A 110 -2.91 -0.05 11.37
N ILE A 111 -1.65 0.11 10.97
CA ILE A 111 -0.75 1.11 11.55
C ILE A 111 -1.25 2.52 11.25
N SER A 112 -1.55 2.82 9.98
CA SER A 112 -2.08 4.13 9.60
C SER A 112 -3.42 4.43 10.27
N LYS A 113 -4.31 3.43 10.36
CA LYS A 113 -5.58 3.56 11.09
C LYS A 113 -5.38 3.87 12.57
N TYR A 114 -4.43 3.19 13.21
CA TYR A 114 -4.10 3.44 14.62
C TYR A 114 -3.58 4.85 14.84
N LEU A 115 -2.64 5.30 14.00
CA LEU A 115 -2.04 6.62 14.10
C LEU A 115 -3.04 7.76 13.80
N LEU A 116 -4.00 7.52 12.91
CA LEU A 116 -5.03 8.50 12.53
C LEU A 116 -6.31 8.42 13.40
N LYS A 117 -6.33 7.56 14.40
CA LYS A 117 -7.49 7.47 15.30
C LYS A 117 -7.80 8.84 15.94
N ASN A 118 -9.05 9.30 15.87
CA ASN A 118 -9.53 10.60 16.34
C ASN A 118 -8.88 11.82 15.63
N ILE A 119 -8.41 11.65 14.42
CA ILE A 119 -7.98 12.74 13.51
C ILE A 119 -9.01 12.86 12.40
N ASN A 120 -9.37 14.09 12.05
CA ASN A 120 -10.29 14.34 10.94
C ASN A 120 -9.64 13.97 9.61
N CYS A 121 -10.14 12.89 8.99
CA CYS A 121 -9.67 12.36 7.73
C CYS A 121 -10.76 12.44 6.67
N ASN A 122 -10.47 13.11 5.57
CA ASN A 122 -11.37 13.31 4.44
C ASN A 122 -10.91 12.45 3.27
N PHE A 123 -11.70 11.44 2.93
CA PHE A 123 -11.43 10.53 1.82
C PHE A 123 -12.19 10.94 0.56
N ASN A 124 -11.86 10.32 -0.59
CA ASN A 124 -12.34 10.72 -1.91
C ASN A 124 -12.10 12.19 -2.21
N SER A 125 -11.07 12.79 -1.59
CA SER A 125 -10.76 14.21 -1.62
C SER A 125 -9.46 14.43 -2.39
N GLU A 126 -9.52 14.46 -3.72
CA GLU A 126 -8.35 14.67 -4.57
C GLU A 126 -7.99 16.15 -4.64
N VAL A 127 -6.80 16.49 -4.14
CA VAL A 127 -6.23 17.82 -4.28
C VAL A 127 -5.64 17.96 -5.67
N ILE A 128 -6.12 18.97 -6.41
CA ILE A 128 -5.71 19.26 -7.79
C ILE A 128 -4.81 20.48 -7.91
N LYS A 129 -4.92 21.42 -6.97
CA LYS A 129 -4.15 22.66 -6.97
C LYS A 129 -3.89 23.14 -5.55
N ILE A 130 -2.71 23.73 -5.34
CA ILE A 130 -2.35 24.46 -4.13
C ILE A 130 -1.90 25.86 -4.50
N PHE A 131 -2.23 26.83 -3.67
CA PHE A 131 -1.83 28.23 -3.86
C PHE A 131 -1.51 28.85 -2.51
N ASN A 132 -0.41 29.62 -2.43
CA ASN A 132 -0.06 30.36 -1.21
C ASN A 132 -0.15 31.87 -1.51
N LYS A 133 -0.87 32.58 -0.66
CA LYS A 133 -0.97 34.03 -0.66
C LYS A 133 -0.98 34.51 0.80
N ASN A 134 -0.12 35.47 1.11
CA ASN A 134 -0.01 36.07 2.46
C ASN A 134 0.12 35.03 3.58
N ASN A 135 0.97 34.02 3.37
CA ASN A 135 1.19 32.89 4.30
C ASN A 135 -0.04 32.02 4.57
N VAL A 136 -1.06 32.10 3.72
CA VAL A 136 -2.23 31.22 3.75
C VAL A 136 -2.19 30.29 2.56
N TRP A 137 -2.37 28.99 2.80
CA TRP A 137 -2.48 27.97 1.78
C TRP A 137 -3.94 27.74 1.40
N GLU A 138 -4.30 28.05 0.17
CA GLU A 138 -5.55 27.64 -0.48
C GLU A 138 -5.34 26.26 -1.13
N ILE A 139 -6.17 25.29 -0.77
CA ILE A 139 -6.19 23.94 -1.28
C ILE A 139 -7.44 23.76 -2.10
N SER A 140 -7.31 23.46 -3.40
CA SER A 140 -8.44 23.23 -4.31
C SER A 140 -8.60 21.74 -4.59
N PHE A 141 -9.81 21.26 -4.47
CA PHE A 141 -10.18 19.85 -4.66
C PHE A 141 -10.84 19.61 -6.01
N LEU A 142 -10.86 18.34 -6.46
CA LEU A 142 -11.45 17.94 -7.73
C LEU A 142 -12.96 18.23 -7.82
N ASP A 143 -13.65 18.23 -6.70
CA ASP A 143 -15.09 18.56 -6.59
C ASP A 143 -15.38 20.07 -6.67
N GLY A 144 -14.35 20.90 -6.88
CA GLY A 144 -14.45 22.37 -6.93
C GLY A 144 -14.37 23.06 -5.57
N SER A 145 -14.41 22.32 -4.46
CA SER A 145 -14.31 22.92 -3.12
C SER A 145 -12.92 23.46 -2.84
N LYS A 146 -12.85 24.43 -1.90
CA LYS A 146 -11.61 25.05 -1.46
C LYS A 146 -11.54 25.06 0.06
N LYS A 147 -10.34 24.88 0.61
CA LYS A 147 -10.04 24.97 2.05
C LYS A 147 -8.76 25.80 2.26
N PHE A 148 -8.65 26.40 3.46
CA PHE A 148 -7.56 27.31 3.80
C PHE A 148 -6.87 26.86 5.07
N TYR A 149 -5.52 26.93 5.07
CA TYR A 149 -4.66 26.46 6.18
C TYR A 149 -3.44 27.36 6.34
N LYS A 150 -2.90 27.44 7.56
CA LYS A 150 -1.63 28.12 7.85
C LYS A 150 -0.43 27.39 7.24
N SER A 151 -0.47 26.06 7.22
CA SER A 151 0.64 25.22 6.75
C SER A 151 0.15 24.02 5.94
N LEU A 152 0.99 23.55 5.01
CA LEU A 152 0.70 22.42 4.14
C LEU A 152 1.80 21.37 4.20
N ILE A 153 1.43 20.10 4.38
CA ILE A 153 2.32 18.94 4.36
C ILE A 153 1.88 18.00 3.24
N LEU A 154 2.79 17.69 2.32
CA LEU A 154 2.57 16.78 1.20
C LEU A 154 3.27 15.46 1.47
N THR A 155 2.52 14.35 1.53
CA THR A 155 3.04 12.99 1.71
C THR A 155 2.73 12.05 0.55
N CYS A 156 2.27 12.62 -0.56
CA CYS A 156 2.03 11.87 -1.78
C CYS A 156 3.35 11.47 -2.48
N PRO A 157 3.32 10.46 -3.38
CA PRO A 157 4.49 10.05 -4.15
C PRO A 157 5.14 11.21 -4.92
N PHE A 158 6.47 11.16 -5.08
CA PHE A 158 7.25 12.26 -5.64
C PHE A 158 6.73 12.83 -6.97
N PRO A 159 6.28 12.03 -7.96
CA PRO A 159 5.75 12.58 -9.20
C PRO A 159 4.47 13.41 -9.00
N GLN A 160 3.64 13.03 -8.04
CA GLN A 160 2.42 13.78 -7.67
C GLN A 160 2.78 15.04 -6.90
N LEU A 161 3.71 14.93 -5.94
CA LEU A 161 4.27 16.06 -5.20
C LEU A 161 4.84 17.10 -6.16
N LYS A 162 5.67 16.68 -7.11
CA LYS A 162 6.28 17.55 -8.12
C LYS A 162 5.23 18.31 -8.92
N LYS A 163 4.15 17.65 -9.33
CA LYS A 163 3.05 18.28 -10.08
C LYS A 163 2.36 19.39 -9.27
N LEU A 164 2.08 19.14 -7.99
CA LEU A 164 1.38 20.09 -7.11
C LEU A 164 2.28 21.26 -6.68
N SER A 165 3.53 20.97 -6.34
CA SER A 165 4.40 21.91 -5.59
C SER A 165 5.49 22.59 -6.41
N LYS A 166 5.53 22.39 -7.74
CA LYS A 166 6.57 22.91 -8.64
C LYS A 166 6.92 24.40 -8.42
N LYS A 167 5.93 25.23 -8.07
CA LYS A 167 6.13 26.68 -7.84
C LYS A 167 6.75 27.02 -6.47
N TYR A 168 6.71 26.09 -5.52
CA TYR A 168 7.04 26.33 -4.11
C TYR A 168 8.29 25.60 -3.62
N ILE A 169 8.82 24.67 -4.42
CA ILE A 169 9.99 23.86 -4.05
C ILE A 169 11.19 24.32 -4.86
N LYS A 170 12.35 24.37 -4.19
CA LYS A 170 13.64 24.74 -4.83
C LYS A 170 13.89 23.92 -6.09
N HIS A 171 14.34 24.57 -7.15
CA HIS A 171 14.60 23.98 -8.46
C HIS A 171 15.53 22.76 -8.40
N SER A 172 16.55 22.80 -7.54
CA SER A 172 17.47 21.68 -7.29
C SER A 172 16.79 20.43 -6.77
N PHE A 173 15.75 20.55 -5.95
CA PHE A 173 14.97 19.41 -5.44
C PHE A 173 14.02 18.86 -6.50
N ILE A 174 13.30 19.74 -7.21
CA ILE A 174 12.35 19.35 -8.27
C ILE A 174 13.04 18.62 -9.42
N ASN A 175 14.28 18.98 -9.73
CA ASN A 175 15.05 18.38 -10.81
C ASN A 175 15.69 17.04 -10.44
N LYS A 176 15.61 16.59 -9.19
CA LYS A 176 16.04 15.23 -8.84
C LYS A 176 15.26 14.22 -9.67
N LYS A 177 16.00 13.35 -10.34
CA LYS A 177 15.45 12.21 -11.10
C LYS A 177 15.10 11.07 -10.15
N ILE A 178 14.08 11.27 -9.32
CA ILE A 178 13.57 10.19 -8.46
C ILE A 178 12.65 9.33 -9.33
N LYS A 179 13.15 8.17 -9.71
CA LYS A 179 12.39 7.16 -10.45
C LYS A 179 11.58 6.33 -9.44
N MET A 180 10.31 6.16 -9.71
CA MET A 180 9.45 5.25 -8.95
C MET A 180 9.02 4.11 -9.85
N ASP A 181 9.19 2.90 -9.36
CA ASP A 181 8.81 1.70 -10.08
C ASP A 181 7.33 1.36 -9.88
N ALA A 182 6.75 0.76 -10.92
CA ALA A 182 5.37 0.28 -10.87
C ALA A 182 5.27 -1.15 -10.35
N ASN A 183 4.07 -1.54 -9.94
CA ASN A 183 3.68 -2.91 -9.67
C ASN A 183 2.27 -3.17 -10.18
N ILE A 184 2.01 -4.37 -10.68
CA ILE A 184 0.67 -4.84 -10.97
C ILE A 184 0.39 -5.99 -10.00
N THR A 185 -0.62 -5.79 -9.16
CA THR A 185 -1.03 -6.75 -8.15
C THR A 185 -2.34 -7.41 -8.57
N VAL A 186 -2.38 -8.72 -8.59
CA VAL A 186 -3.59 -9.51 -8.79
C VAL A 186 -3.99 -10.18 -7.48
N MET A 187 -5.19 -9.90 -7.04
CA MET A 187 -5.85 -10.57 -5.93
C MET A 187 -6.74 -11.67 -6.52
N MET A 188 -6.60 -12.91 -6.08
CA MET A 188 -7.44 -13.99 -6.58
C MET A 188 -7.93 -14.91 -5.47
N ALA A 189 -9.10 -15.51 -5.68
CA ALA A 189 -9.62 -16.62 -4.88
C ALA A 189 -9.74 -17.86 -5.79
N ILE A 190 -9.23 -18.98 -5.28
CA ILE A 190 -9.32 -20.30 -5.92
C ILE A 190 -9.90 -21.31 -4.93
N LYS A 191 -10.38 -22.45 -5.42
CA LYS A 191 -10.83 -23.54 -4.56
C LYS A 191 -9.73 -23.94 -3.58
N LYS A 192 -10.08 -24.10 -2.31
CA LYS A 192 -9.14 -24.46 -1.25
C LYS A 192 -8.41 -25.77 -1.57
N GLY A 193 -7.08 -25.69 -1.50
CA GLY A 193 -6.18 -26.82 -1.68
C GLY A 193 -5.47 -27.20 -0.37
N LYS A 194 -4.54 -28.14 -0.46
CA LYS A 194 -3.68 -28.57 0.67
C LYS A 194 -2.41 -27.71 0.77
N GLN A 195 -2.53 -26.37 0.62
CA GLN A 195 -1.37 -25.48 0.64
C GLN A 195 -1.02 -25.10 2.07
N ASN A 196 0.26 -25.27 2.44
CA ASN A 196 0.81 -24.87 3.74
C ASN A 196 1.89 -23.77 3.60
N VAL A 197 1.99 -23.14 2.42
CA VAL A 197 2.96 -22.09 2.15
C VAL A 197 2.32 -20.73 2.36
N SER A 198 3.00 -19.87 3.09
CA SER A 198 2.55 -18.51 3.40
C SER A 198 2.90 -17.53 2.30
N SER A 199 4.10 -17.63 1.72
CA SER A 199 4.48 -16.81 0.58
C SER A 199 5.58 -17.42 -0.25
N TYR A 200 5.63 -16.98 -1.51
CA TYR A 200 6.68 -17.30 -2.47
C TYR A 200 7.37 -16.02 -2.95
N PHE A 201 8.69 -16.09 -3.05
CA PHE A 201 9.52 -15.16 -3.80
C PHE A 201 9.98 -15.87 -5.06
N PHE A 202 9.83 -15.23 -6.20
CA PHE A 202 10.16 -15.82 -7.49
C PHE A 202 11.35 -15.12 -8.13
N ASN A 203 12.27 -15.90 -8.69
CA ASN A 203 13.26 -15.41 -9.63
C ASN A 203 12.70 -15.56 -11.05
N ASP A 204 11.78 -14.68 -11.40
CA ASP A 204 11.05 -14.72 -12.68
C ASP A 204 10.96 -13.33 -13.31
N LYS A 205 10.64 -13.28 -14.62
CA LYS A 205 10.54 -12.03 -15.37
C LYS A 205 9.19 -11.31 -15.18
N ILE A 206 8.14 -12.03 -14.82
CA ILE A 206 6.76 -11.53 -14.75
C ILE A 206 6.30 -11.42 -13.30
N LEU A 207 6.36 -12.52 -12.55
CA LEU A 207 5.87 -12.64 -11.17
C LEU A 207 7.03 -12.58 -10.19
N GLY A 208 7.03 -11.60 -9.29
CA GLY A 208 8.07 -11.43 -8.28
C GLY A 208 7.72 -12.05 -6.93
N TRP A 209 6.42 -12.05 -6.58
CA TRP A 209 5.98 -12.48 -5.26
C TRP A 209 4.53 -12.98 -5.26
N ALA A 210 4.24 -13.93 -4.37
CA ALA A 210 2.88 -14.35 -4.06
C ALA A 210 2.70 -14.64 -2.57
N GLY A 211 1.57 -14.23 -2.00
CA GLY A 211 1.23 -14.47 -0.61
C GLY A 211 -0.16 -15.03 -0.43
N ASN A 212 -0.27 -16.01 0.46
CA ASN A 212 -1.51 -16.62 0.88
C ASN A 212 -2.14 -15.80 2.01
N GLU A 213 -3.25 -15.12 1.74
CA GLU A 213 -3.93 -14.28 2.72
C GLU A 213 -4.51 -15.10 3.89
N ASN A 214 -4.89 -16.36 3.65
CA ASN A 214 -5.37 -17.26 4.70
C ASN A 214 -4.29 -17.53 5.76
N SER A 215 -3.03 -17.62 5.35
CA SER A 215 -1.90 -17.87 6.26
C SER A 215 -1.63 -16.71 7.22
N LYS A 216 -2.19 -15.52 6.95
CA LYS A 216 -2.14 -14.39 7.86
C LYS A 216 -3.08 -14.53 9.07
N MET A 217 -3.90 -15.59 9.09
CA MET A 217 -4.80 -15.93 10.20
C MET A 217 -5.67 -14.76 10.66
N ARG A 218 -6.28 -14.07 9.71
CA ARG A 218 -7.19 -12.93 9.96
C ARG A 218 -8.66 -13.30 9.82
N PHE A 219 -8.93 -14.36 9.08
CA PHE A 219 -10.27 -14.85 8.77
C PHE A 219 -10.21 -16.35 8.40
N ASN A 220 -11.35 -17.01 8.46
CA ASN A 220 -11.53 -18.33 7.89
C ASN A 220 -12.21 -18.18 6.55
N SER A 221 -11.64 -18.80 5.51
CA SER A 221 -12.22 -18.84 4.17
C SER A 221 -12.39 -20.28 3.69
N LYS A 222 -13.45 -20.51 2.91
CA LYS A 222 -13.65 -21.77 2.18
C LYS A 222 -12.74 -21.88 0.95
N ASN A 223 -12.10 -20.77 0.57
CA ASN A 223 -11.25 -20.66 -0.60
C ASN A 223 -9.82 -20.29 -0.18
N ASP A 224 -8.86 -20.54 -1.05
CA ASP A 224 -7.51 -19.99 -0.91
C ASP A 224 -7.44 -18.61 -1.59
N LEU A 225 -7.09 -17.61 -0.82
CA LEU A 225 -6.95 -16.22 -1.25
C LEU A 225 -5.48 -15.88 -1.43
N TRP A 226 -5.10 -15.49 -2.63
CA TRP A 226 -3.73 -15.18 -3.00
C TRP A 226 -3.59 -13.75 -3.50
N THR A 227 -2.57 -13.06 -3.02
CA THR A 227 -2.08 -11.80 -3.58
C THR A 227 -0.84 -12.08 -4.40
N LEU A 228 -0.88 -11.75 -5.70
CA LEU A 228 0.21 -11.96 -6.66
C LEU A 228 0.76 -10.61 -7.08
N GLN A 229 2.07 -10.41 -6.97
CA GLN A 229 2.72 -9.15 -7.31
C GLN A 229 3.73 -9.37 -8.45
N SER A 230 3.57 -8.60 -9.52
CA SER A 230 4.49 -8.63 -10.65
C SER A 230 5.89 -8.18 -10.27
N THR A 231 6.87 -8.46 -11.12
CA THR A 231 8.15 -7.75 -11.06
C THR A 231 7.97 -6.29 -11.48
N TYR A 232 8.84 -5.40 -10.98
CA TYR A 232 8.84 -3.99 -11.41
C TYR A 232 9.23 -3.83 -12.89
N LEU A 233 10.15 -4.66 -13.39
CA LEU A 233 10.57 -4.64 -14.80
C LEU A 233 9.41 -4.92 -15.74
N TRP A 234 8.56 -5.89 -15.42
CA TRP A 234 7.37 -6.21 -16.22
C TRP A 234 6.30 -5.13 -16.05
N ALA A 235 6.02 -4.70 -14.82
CA ALA A 235 5.03 -3.69 -14.53
C ALA A 235 5.32 -2.35 -15.19
N ASN A 236 6.57 -1.87 -15.18
CA ASN A 236 6.95 -0.60 -15.80
C ASN A 236 6.63 -0.57 -17.31
N LYS A 237 6.69 -1.71 -17.99
CA LYS A 237 6.32 -1.84 -19.41
C LYS A 237 4.80 -1.86 -19.63
N LYS A 238 4.02 -2.28 -18.62
CA LYS A 238 2.58 -2.56 -18.75
C LYS A 238 1.68 -1.54 -18.09
N ILE A 239 2.16 -0.83 -17.06
CA ILE A 239 1.33 -0.02 -16.15
C ILE A 239 0.49 1.05 -16.85
N ASN A 240 1.04 1.75 -17.83
CA ASN A 240 0.33 2.82 -18.53
C ASN A 240 -0.84 2.30 -19.39
N LYS A 241 -0.78 1.05 -19.82
CA LYS A 241 -1.83 0.36 -20.60
C LYS A 241 -2.58 -0.67 -19.76
N ASN A 242 -2.30 -0.75 -18.43
CA ASN A 242 -2.87 -1.81 -17.59
C ASN A 242 -4.39 -1.76 -17.55
N GLN A 243 -5.00 -0.59 -17.47
CA GLN A 243 -6.45 -0.47 -17.44
C GLN A 243 -7.09 -1.01 -18.73
N LYS A 244 -6.49 -0.74 -19.89
CA LYS A 244 -6.96 -1.23 -21.19
C LYS A 244 -6.72 -2.75 -21.35
N ASN A 245 -5.60 -3.27 -20.83
CA ASN A 245 -5.18 -4.67 -20.97
C ASN A 245 -5.38 -5.45 -19.66
N LYS A 246 -6.34 -5.06 -18.85
CA LYS A 246 -6.49 -5.55 -17.47
C LYS A 246 -6.69 -7.05 -17.40
N GLU A 247 -7.56 -7.59 -18.23
CA GLU A 247 -7.86 -9.01 -18.32
C GLU A 247 -6.65 -9.83 -18.76
N LEU A 248 -5.96 -9.43 -19.85
CA LEU A 248 -4.77 -10.08 -20.35
C LEU A 248 -3.64 -10.09 -19.29
N ASN A 249 -3.37 -8.96 -18.65
CA ASN A 249 -2.35 -8.87 -17.62
C ASN A 249 -2.69 -9.74 -16.39
N THR A 250 -3.96 -9.78 -16.01
CA THR A 250 -4.44 -10.64 -14.92
C THR A 250 -4.23 -12.12 -15.24
N LYS A 251 -4.65 -12.55 -16.42
CA LYS A 251 -4.48 -13.92 -16.91
C LYS A 251 -3.00 -14.31 -16.93
N THR A 252 -2.14 -13.45 -17.47
CA THR A 252 -0.69 -13.69 -17.54
C THR A 252 -0.08 -13.93 -16.16
N ILE A 253 -0.40 -13.09 -15.18
CA ILE A 253 0.11 -13.21 -13.79
C ILE A 253 -0.40 -14.50 -13.12
N ILE A 254 -1.68 -14.84 -13.30
CA ILE A 254 -2.28 -16.04 -12.72
C ILE A 254 -1.67 -17.32 -13.34
N GLU A 255 -1.52 -17.36 -14.64
CA GLU A 255 -0.90 -18.50 -15.33
C GLU A 255 0.55 -18.71 -14.88
N GLN A 256 1.30 -17.62 -14.72
CA GLN A 256 2.67 -17.68 -14.22
C GLN A 256 2.73 -18.20 -12.77
N PHE A 257 1.77 -17.80 -11.91
CA PHE A 257 1.67 -18.33 -10.55
C PHE A 257 1.50 -19.86 -10.53
N PHE A 258 0.56 -20.40 -11.26
CA PHE A 258 0.35 -21.85 -11.32
C PHE A 258 1.57 -22.59 -11.88
N LYS A 259 2.18 -22.04 -12.93
CA LYS A 259 3.40 -22.58 -13.54
C LYS A 259 4.57 -22.67 -12.57
N LEU A 260 4.83 -21.59 -11.83
CA LEU A 260 6.00 -21.50 -10.95
C LEU A 260 5.82 -22.26 -9.64
N THR A 261 4.61 -22.26 -9.08
CA THR A 261 4.35 -22.94 -7.81
C THR A 261 4.11 -24.43 -7.93
N GLY A 262 3.73 -24.92 -9.12
CA GLY A 262 3.29 -26.31 -9.33
C GLY A 262 1.94 -26.64 -8.66
N ILE A 263 1.25 -25.63 -8.14
CA ILE A 263 -0.13 -25.79 -7.62
C ILE A 263 -1.04 -26.22 -8.77
N LYS A 264 -1.81 -27.29 -8.57
CA LYS A 264 -2.76 -27.77 -9.58
C LYS A 264 -3.68 -26.63 -10.02
N LYS A 265 -3.70 -26.35 -11.32
CA LYS A 265 -4.58 -25.31 -11.89
C LYS A 265 -6.04 -25.64 -11.59
N THR A 266 -6.70 -24.73 -10.91
CA THR A 266 -8.13 -24.84 -10.56
C THR A 266 -8.87 -23.62 -11.09
N LYS A 267 -10.21 -23.69 -11.08
CA LYS A 267 -11.05 -22.54 -11.48
C LYS A 267 -10.76 -21.34 -10.57
N VAL A 268 -10.49 -20.21 -11.18
CA VAL A 268 -10.42 -18.91 -10.49
C VAL A 268 -11.85 -18.45 -10.21
N LEU A 269 -12.19 -18.35 -8.94
CA LEU A 269 -13.52 -17.96 -8.49
C LEU A 269 -13.70 -16.44 -8.46
N PHE A 270 -12.62 -15.74 -8.23
CA PHE A 270 -12.54 -14.28 -8.18
C PHE A 270 -11.17 -13.82 -8.59
N SER A 271 -11.08 -12.73 -9.32
CA SER A 271 -9.82 -12.02 -9.54
C SER A 271 -10.04 -10.52 -9.66
N LEU A 272 -9.11 -9.74 -9.13
CA LEU A 272 -9.09 -8.28 -9.23
C LEU A 272 -7.65 -7.83 -9.47
N ASN A 273 -7.45 -6.98 -10.47
CA ASN A 273 -6.18 -6.39 -10.82
C ASN A 273 -6.11 -4.95 -10.33
N HIS A 274 -5.03 -4.60 -9.65
CA HIS A 274 -4.71 -3.24 -9.22
C HIS A 274 -3.33 -2.83 -9.72
N GLY A 275 -3.27 -1.70 -10.42
CA GLY A 275 -2.02 -1.13 -10.91
C GLY A 275 -1.48 -0.05 -9.97
N TRP A 276 -0.31 -0.27 -9.41
CA TRP A 276 0.46 0.71 -8.63
C TRP A 276 1.44 1.43 -9.54
N LYS A 277 1.11 2.65 -9.97
CA LYS A 277 2.00 3.44 -10.85
C LYS A 277 3.26 3.90 -10.11
N TYR A 278 3.17 4.12 -8.81
CA TYR A 278 4.24 4.62 -7.94
C TYR A 278 4.36 3.71 -6.72
N SER A 279 4.82 2.48 -6.92
CA SER A 279 4.88 1.43 -5.89
C SER A 279 6.08 1.61 -4.97
N SER A 280 7.27 1.72 -5.56
CA SER A 280 8.54 1.80 -4.83
C SER A 280 9.54 2.70 -5.55
N ASN A 281 10.65 3.01 -4.92
CA ASN A 281 11.82 3.73 -5.40
C ASN A 281 13.09 2.99 -4.95
#